data_54a611e820911c5942f57d306f33d9cc
#
_entry.id   54a611e820911c5942f57d306f33d9cc
#
_cell.length_a   1.000
_cell.length_b   1.000
_cell.length_c   1.000
_cell.angle_alpha   90.00
_cell.angle_beta   90.00
_cell.angle_gamma   90.00
#
_symmetry.space_group_name_H-M   'P 1'
#
loop_
_entity.id
_entity.type
_entity.pdbx_description
1 polymer ?
#
loop_
_entity_poly.entity_id
_entity_poly.type
_entity_poly.pdbx_seq_one_letter_code
_entity_poly.pdbx_strand_id
1 'polypeptide(L)'
;VILLKQDENLSFIIEPELKPRTEQRLDLYFSIPNEMSVNPQTLSEESFFNNNFKSHLAYNANNIHLPLVRSRFVSKNKGEQQDYRQNLNLYCYQVRLALNADIKDTLKHQEAEEFYPVAIELCEQTKGLLKKLRRYTPDDEKLLPFYKNADNYLSWHVEQSFLKLLDEGPRSSDFAKERSDLLEFCKAENSYRDEQEYNSQSTLEDANRITNKMRLLQRLIEHGVVLNRTTRHLNSYLKRMVKGTVTAVIMAFVMLVVLNARSNFTEVTATLILILGVIYGLREIFKEDITRVIWRAIVRGRPKWRFQFKN
;
A
#
# COMPACT_ATOMS: atom_id res chain seq x y z
N VAL A 1 -2.77 35.23 -6.34
CA VAL A 1 -3.52 34.46 -7.35
C VAL A 1 -3.09 33.00 -7.24
N ILE A 2 -4.03 32.07 -7.11
CA ILE A 2 -3.73 30.63 -7.13
C ILE A 2 -3.95 30.17 -8.57
N LEU A 3 -2.90 29.71 -9.23
CA LEU A 3 -2.97 29.12 -10.55
C LEU A 3 -3.12 27.61 -10.39
N LEU A 4 -4.14 27.05 -11.03
CA LEU A 4 -4.43 25.63 -11.06
C LEU A 4 -4.22 25.15 -12.49
N LYS A 5 -3.22 24.28 -12.71
CA LYS A 5 -2.91 23.68 -14.00
C LYS A 5 -3.17 22.17 -13.92
N GLN A 6 -3.87 21.65 -14.88
CA GLN A 6 -4.00 20.20 -15.04
C GLN A 6 -2.74 19.67 -15.71
N ASP A 7 -2.04 18.77 -15.03
CA ASP A 7 -0.88 18.05 -15.54
C ASP A 7 -1.30 16.59 -15.67
N GLU A 8 -1.29 15.99 -16.81
CA GLU A 8 -1.75 14.63 -17.10
C GLU A 8 -3.17 14.26 -16.54
N ASN A 9 -3.66 13.07 -16.82
CA ASN A 9 -5.06 12.70 -16.60
C ASN A 9 -5.53 12.66 -15.13
N LEU A 10 -4.62 12.64 -14.14
CA LEU A 10 -4.95 12.53 -12.71
C LEU A 10 -4.05 13.39 -11.82
N SER A 11 -3.27 14.28 -12.39
CA SER A 11 -2.45 15.21 -11.62
C SER A 11 -2.80 16.66 -11.95
N PHE A 12 -2.73 17.50 -10.94
CA PHE A 12 -2.88 18.94 -11.11
C PHE A 12 -1.79 19.64 -10.28
N ILE A 13 -1.33 20.75 -10.81
CA ILE A 13 -0.31 21.58 -10.17
C ILE A 13 -1.00 22.82 -9.60
N ILE A 14 -0.79 23.04 -8.31
CA ILE A 14 -1.23 24.25 -7.63
C ILE A 14 0.00 25.13 -7.42
N GLU A 15 0.01 26.28 -8.05
CA GLU A 15 1.06 27.29 -7.88
C GLU A 15 0.51 28.45 -7.04
N PRO A 16 0.71 28.48 -5.71
CA PRO A 16 0.32 29.60 -4.89
C PRO A 16 1.37 30.72 -5.01
N GLU A 17 0.92 31.93 -5.23
CA GLU A 17 1.76 33.12 -5.15
C GLU A 17 1.92 33.53 -3.67
N LEU A 18 3.05 33.16 -3.07
CA LEU A 18 3.37 33.44 -1.67
C LEU A 18 4.09 34.79 -1.55
N LYS A 19 3.54 35.69 -0.77
CA LYS A 19 4.27 36.91 -0.38
C LYS A 19 5.26 36.60 0.74
N PRO A 20 6.45 37.22 0.75
CA PRO A 20 7.43 36.99 1.80
C PRO A 20 6.85 37.30 3.18
N ARG A 21 7.07 36.42 4.15
CA ARG A 21 6.61 36.49 5.56
C ARG A 21 5.11 36.34 5.78
N THR A 22 4.37 35.69 4.89
CA THR A 22 2.95 35.34 5.10
C THR A 22 2.80 33.85 5.27
N GLU A 23 2.09 33.42 6.31
CA GLU A 23 1.63 32.05 6.46
C GLU A 23 0.26 31.96 5.80
N GLN A 24 0.12 31.03 4.84
CA GLN A 24 -1.16 30.75 4.19
C GLN A 24 -1.51 29.28 4.41
N ARG A 25 -2.76 29.03 4.75
CA ARG A 25 -3.32 27.68 4.85
C ARG A 25 -4.11 27.39 3.59
N LEU A 26 -3.78 26.29 2.93
CA LEU A 26 -4.52 25.77 1.79
C LEU A 26 -5.27 24.50 2.22
N ASP A 27 -6.60 24.58 2.24
CA ASP A 27 -7.46 23.42 2.50
C ASP A 27 -7.97 22.90 1.15
N LEU A 28 -7.64 21.64 0.82
CA LEU A 28 -8.02 20.98 -0.42
C LEU A 28 -9.15 19.99 -0.13
N TYR A 29 -10.28 20.16 -0.81
CA TYR A 29 -11.42 19.24 -0.73
C TYR A 29 -11.52 18.44 -2.03
N PHE A 30 -11.40 17.13 -1.92
CA PHE A 30 -11.53 16.22 -3.04
C PHE A 30 -12.88 15.49 -2.95
N SER A 31 -13.70 15.58 -3.98
CA SER A 31 -14.85 14.71 -4.17
C SER A 31 -14.44 13.59 -5.12
N ILE A 32 -14.37 12.38 -4.58
CA ILE A 32 -13.97 11.19 -5.35
C ILE A 32 -15.22 10.33 -5.53
N PRO A 33 -15.59 9.97 -6.77
CA PRO A 33 -16.70 9.05 -7.01
C PRO A 33 -16.45 7.69 -6.36
N ASN A 34 -17.48 7.08 -5.78
CA ASN A 34 -17.39 5.77 -5.15
C ASN A 34 -16.92 4.66 -6.11
N GLU A 35 -17.17 4.83 -7.39
CA GLU A 35 -16.74 3.95 -8.49
C GLU A 35 -15.21 3.86 -8.63
N MET A 36 -14.46 4.83 -8.10
CA MET A 36 -13.00 4.78 -8.08
C MET A 36 -12.44 3.89 -6.97
N SER A 37 -13.28 3.33 -6.11
CA SER A 37 -12.90 2.46 -4.98
C SER A 37 -11.81 3.07 -4.08
N VAL A 38 -11.71 4.40 -4.04
CA VAL A 38 -10.76 5.12 -3.19
C VAL A 38 -11.42 5.40 -1.86
N ASN A 39 -11.10 4.60 -0.86
CA ASN A 39 -11.59 4.76 0.50
C ASN A 39 -10.40 4.79 1.49
N PRO A 40 -10.61 5.14 2.77
CA PRO A 40 -9.54 5.16 3.76
C PRO A 40 -8.85 3.80 3.98
N GLN A 41 -9.48 2.70 3.58
CA GLN A 41 -8.92 1.35 3.68
C GLN A 41 -7.99 1.05 2.49
N THR A 42 -8.36 1.49 1.28
CA THR A 42 -7.56 1.33 0.06
C THR A 42 -6.45 2.37 -0.04
N LEU A 43 -6.68 3.58 0.46
CA LEU A 43 -5.72 4.68 0.44
C LEU A 43 -5.34 5.06 1.89
N SER A 44 -4.56 4.22 2.55
CA SER A 44 -3.99 4.57 3.85
C SER A 44 -2.97 5.72 3.71
N GLU A 45 -2.70 6.46 4.81
CA GLU A 45 -1.66 7.51 4.86
C GLU A 45 -0.31 7.00 4.33
N GLU A 46 0.03 5.75 4.67
CA GLU A 46 1.25 5.10 4.22
C GLU A 46 1.24 4.78 2.72
N SER A 47 0.11 4.29 2.20
CA SER A 47 -0.06 4.01 0.77
C SER A 47 0.00 5.29 -0.06
N PHE A 48 -0.68 6.34 0.38
CA PHE A 48 -0.65 7.64 -0.28
C PHE A 48 0.78 8.21 -0.33
N PHE A 49 1.49 8.20 0.79
CA PHE A 49 2.86 8.66 0.87
C PHE A 49 3.79 7.87 -0.06
N ASN A 50 3.71 6.54 -0.03
CA ASN A 50 4.53 5.68 -0.86
C ASN A 50 4.21 5.83 -2.36
N ASN A 51 2.96 6.12 -2.69
CA ASN A 51 2.51 6.28 -4.06
C ASN A 51 2.94 7.60 -4.70
N ASN A 52 3.16 8.63 -3.90
CA ASN A 52 3.60 9.95 -4.38
C ASN A 52 5.10 10.04 -4.68
N PHE A 53 5.91 9.08 -4.23
CA PHE A 53 7.31 9.06 -4.62
C PHE A 53 7.47 8.47 -6.03
N LYS A 54 7.95 9.28 -6.96
CA LYS A 54 8.49 8.81 -8.24
C LYS A 54 9.83 8.10 -7.97
N SER A 55 9.75 6.85 -7.58
CA SER A 55 10.92 6.02 -7.35
C SER A 55 10.98 4.97 -8.44
N HIS A 56 12.11 4.83 -9.09
CA HIS A 56 12.39 3.75 -10.03
C HIS A 56 12.50 2.37 -9.34
N LEU A 57 12.35 2.34 -8.02
CA LEU A 57 12.48 1.15 -7.20
C LEU A 57 11.13 0.81 -6.57
N ALA A 58 10.68 -0.42 -6.77
CA ALA A 58 9.54 -0.96 -6.05
C ALA A 58 10.00 -1.49 -4.70
N TYR A 59 9.28 -1.16 -3.67
CA TYR A 59 9.39 -1.79 -2.38
C TYR A 59 8.12 -2.56 -2.08
N ASN A 60 8.22 -3.57 -1.23
CA ASN A 60 7.06 -4.31 -0.74
C ASN A 60 6.09 -3.33 -0.06
N ALA A 61 5.13 -2.81 -0.80
CA ALA A 61 4.05 -2.01 -0.26
C ALA A 61 2.89 -2.96 0.04
N ASN A 62 2.59 -3.13 1.30
CA ASN A 62 1.33 -3.70 1.71
C ASN A 62 0.23 -2.70 1.30
N ASN A 63 -0.84 -3.17 0.67
CA ASN A 63 -2.00 -2.37 0.24
C ASN A 63 -1.81 -1.56 -1.06
N ILE A 64 -1.39 -2.20 -2.13
CA ILE A 64 -1.53 -1.67 -3.50
C ILE A 64 -2.75 -2.36 -4.13
N HIS A 65 -3.69 -1.56 -4.64
CA HIS A 65 -4.86 -2.04 -5.36
C HIS A 65 -4.79 -1.67 -6.85
N LEU A 66 -5.46 -2.43 -7.72
CA LEU A 66 -5.39 -2.26 -9.18
C LEU A 66 -5.73 -0.83 -9.67
N PRO A 67 -6.73 -0.12 -9.13
CA PRO A 67 -7.02 1.24 -9.57
C PRO A 67 -5.83 2.20 -9.44
N LEU A 68 -5.01 2.04 -8.38
CA LEU A 68 -3.83 2.86 -8.15
C LEU A 68 -2.68 2.54 -9.12
N VAL A 69 -2.59 1.32 -9.60
CA VAL A 69 -1.55 0.91 -10.55
C VAL A 69 -1.84 1.45 -11.95
N ARG A 70 -3.12 1.55 -12.31
CA ARG A 70 -3.54 2.01 -13.64
C ARG A 70 -2.98 3.39 -14.01
N SER A 71 -2.83 4.29 -13.05
CA SER A 71 -2.33 5.65 -13.27
C SER A 71 -0.83 5.75 -13.51
N ARG A 72 -0.06 4.71 -13.19
CA ARG A 72 1.41 4.78 -13.09
C ARG A 72 2.18 4.43 -14.36
N PHE A 73 1.56 3.73 -15.29
CA PHE A 73 2.25 3.37 -16.51
C PHE A 73 2.20 4.53 -17.52
N VAL A 74 3.30 5.28 -17.62
CA VAL A 74 3.49 6.33 -18.60
C VAL A 74 4.55 5.88 -19.58
N SER A 75 4.15 5.63 -20.81
CA SER A 75 5.05 5.07 -21.84
C SER A 75 5.72 6.10 -22.73
N LYS A 76 5.52 7.38 -22.52
CA LYS A 76 6.10 8.45 -23.34
C LYS A 76 7.59 8.69 -23.11
N ASN A 77 8.29 7.73 -22.53
CA ASN A 77 9.73 7.88 -22.40
C ASN A 77 10.43 7.57 -23.71
N LYS A 78 10.83 8.61 -24.41
CA LYS A 78 11.94 8.60 -25.37
C LYS A 78 13.28 8.43 -24.62
N GLY A 79 13.27 7.80 -23.44
CA GLY A 79 14.41 7.60 -22.58
C GLY A 79 15.24 6.38 -22.97
N GLU A 80 16.38 6.23 -22.35
CA GLU A 80 17.32 5.13 -22.57
C GLU A 80 16.66 3.76 -22.34
N GLN A 81 17.13 2.73 -23.01
CA GLN A 81 16.65 1.34 -22.94
C GLN A 81 16.52 0.82 -21.49
N GLN A 82 17.40 1.26 -20.61
CA GLN A 82 17.41 0.88 -19.21
C GLN A 82 16.20 1.45 -18.46
N ASP A 83 15.82 2.68 -18.72
CA ASP A 83 14.65 3.32 -18.10
C ASP A 83 13.36 2.65 -18.54
N TYR A 84 13.23 2.29 -19.82
CA TYR A 84 12.06 1.54 -20.31
C TYR A 84 11.91 0.20 -19.60
N ARG A 85 13.00 -0.59 -19.51
CA ARG A 85 13.01 -1.89 -18.83
C ARG A 85 12.63 -1.76 -17.36
N GLN A 86 13.18 -0.78 -16.65
CA GLN A 86 12.89 -0.57 -15.24
C GLN A 86 11.43 -0.16 -15.02
N ASN A 87 10.90 0.74 -15.83
CA ASN A 87 9.51 1.19 -15.76
C ASN A 87 8.54 0.04 -16.07
N LEU A 88 8.83 -0.78 -17.08
CA LEU A 88 8.04 -1.94 -17.44
C LEU A 88 8.05 -2.99 -16.33
N ASN A 89 9.21 -3.31 -15.79
CA ASN A 89 9.37 -4.26 -14.69
C ASN A 89 8.66 -3.78 -13.42
N LEU A 90 8.77 -2.49 -13.12
CA LEU A 90 8.07 -1.86 -11.99
C LEU A 90 6.55 -1.97 -12.15
N TYR A 91 6.05 -1.69 -13.35
CA TYR A 91 4.63 -1.81 -13.67
C TYR A 91 4.14 -3.25 -13.48
N CYS A 92 4.81 -4.23 -14.09
CA CYS A 92 4.44 -5.65 -13.96
C CYS A 92 4.46 -6.13 -12.51
N TYR A 93 5.45 -5.72 -11.74
CA TYR A 93 5.54 -6.05 -10.33
C TYR A 93 4.39 -5.44 -9.52
N GLN A 94 4.04 -4.19 -9.78
CA GLN A 94 2.93 -3.52 -9.10
C GLN A 94 1.57 -4.14 -9.45
N VAL A 95 1.33 -4.47 -10.73
CA VAL A 95 0.11 -5.18 -11.16
C VAL A 95 0.00 -6.52 -10.45
N ARG A 96 1.09 -7.29 -10.39
CA ARG A 96 1.11 -8.58 -9.69
C ARG A 96 0.76 -8.44 -8.21
N LEU A 97 1.36 -7.47 -7.51
CA LEU A 97 1.07 -7.26 -6.09
C LEU A 97 -0.38 -6.82 -5.85
N ALA A 98 -0.87 -5.88 -6.66
CA ALA A 98 -2.23 -5.38 -6.56
C ALA A 98 -3.25 -6.49 -6.84
N LEU A 99 -3.08 -7.24 -7.92
CA LEU A 99 -3.95 -8.35 -8.27
C LEU A 99 -4.00 -9.41 -7.17
N ASN A 100 -2.85 -9.78 -6.60
CA ASN A 100 -2.80 -10.75 -5.51
C ASN A 100 -3.52 -10.25 -4.24
N ALA A 101 -3.42 -8.94 -3.96
CA ALA A 101 -4.12 -8.33 -2.83
C ALA A 101 -5.63 -8.31 -3.07
N ASP A 102 -6.07 -7.86 -4.25
CA ASP A 102 -7.49 -7.74 -4.59
C ASP A 102 -8.16 -9.12 -4.69
N ILE A 103 -7.49 -10.14 -5.25
CA ILE A 103 -7.97 -11.53 -5.24
C ILE A 103 -8.12 -12.06 -3.81
N LYS A 104 -7.12 -11.82 -2.96
CA LYS A 104 -7.21 -12.24 -1.57
C LYS A 104 -8.37 -11.55 -0.82
N ASP A 105 -8.64 -10.30 -1.14
CA ASP A 105 -9.76 -9.57 -0.56
C ASP A 105 -11.10 -10.06 -1.10
N THR A 106 -11.20 -10.34 -2.40
CA THR A 106 -12.40 -10.93 -3.02
C THR A 106 -12.72 -12.30 -2.42
N LEU A 107 -11.72 -13.14 -2.15
CA LEU A 107 -11.90 -14.47 -1.54
C LEU A 107 -12.38 -14.42 -0.06
N LYS A 108 -12.42 -13.24 0.58
CA LYS A 108 -13.02 -13.10 1.91
C LYS A 108 -14.54 -13.12 1.86
N HIS A 109 -15.15 -12.79 0.72
CA HIS A 109 -16.59 -12.87 0.51
C HIS A 109 -16.98 -14.33 0.30
N GLN A 110 -17.67 -14.91 1.27
CA GLN A 110 -18.09 -16.32 1.23
C GLN A 110 -19.44 -16.51 0.51
N GLU A 111 -20.25 -15.45 0.43
CA GLU A 111 -21.55 -15.47 -0.23
C GLU A 111 -21.39 -15.16 -1.72
N ALA A 112 -22.05 -15.94 -2.56
CA ALA A 112 -21.96 -15.80 -4.03
C ALA A 112 -22.47 -14.44 -4.50
N GLU A 113 -23.49 -13.89 -3.84
CA GLU A 113 -24.08 -12.59 -4.14
C GLU A 113 -23.11 -11.41 -3.97
N GLU A 114 -22.18 -11.50 -3.02
CA GLU A 114 -21.14 -10.49 -2.81
C GLU A 114 -19.88 -10.78 -3.64
N PHE A 115 -19.55 -12.05 -3.80
CA PHE A 115 -18.32 -12.50 -4.49
C PHE A 115 -18.32 -12.19 -5.98
N TYR A 116 -19.37 -12.61 -6.71
CA TYR A 116 -19.37 -12.52 -8.18
C TYR A 116 -19.36 -11.07 -8.73
N PRO A 117 -20.12 -10.11 -8.18
CA PRO A 117 -20.02 -8.72 -8.62
C PRO A 117 -18.62 -8.15 -8.45
N VAL A 118 -17.96 -8.40 -7.31
CA VAL A 118 -16.60 -7.96 -7.06
C VAL A 118 -15.59 -8.64 -7.99
N ALA A 119 -15.76 -9.94 -8.24
CA ALA A 119 -14.92 -10.70 -9.15
C ALA A 119 -15.02 -10.22 -10.61
N ILE A 120 -16.22 -9.87 -11.08
CA ILE A 120 -16.43 -9.30 -12.41
C ILE A 120 -15.82 -7.91 -12.53
N GLU A 121 -15.99 -7.05 -11.51
CA GLU A 121 -15.35 -5.73 -11.49
C GLU A 121 -13.83 -5.86 -11.54
N LEU A 122 -13.26 -6.76 -10.75
CA LEU A 122 -11.83 -7.07 -10.76
C LEU A 122 -11.35 -7.54 -12.14
N CYS A 123 -12.15 -8.36 -12.82
CA CYS A 123 -11.86 -8.82 -14.17
C CYS A 123 -11.80 -7.66 -15.17
N GLU A 124 -12.78 -6.75 -15.15
CA GLU A 124 -12.81 -5.59 -16.04
C GLU A 124 -11.64 -4.62 -15.77
N GLN A 125 -11.31 -4.39 -14.53
CA GLN A 125 -10.14 -3.59 -14.14
C GLN A 125 -8.85 -4.23 -14.68
N THR A 126 -8.71 -5.55 -14.55
CA THR A 126 -7.54 -6.30 -15.03
C THR A 126 -7.44 -6.29 -16.55
N LYS A 127 -8.56 -6.48 -17.28
CA LYS A 127 -8.62 -6.31 -18.74
C LYS A 127 -8.14 -4.92 -19.16
N GLY A 128 -8.57 -3.89 -18.44
CA GLY A 128 -8.16 -2.51 -18.67
C GLY A 128 -6.65 -2.30 -18.53
N LEU A 129 -6.01 -2.96 -17.54
CA LEU A 129 -4.56 -2.90 -17.34
C LEU A 129 -3.77 -3.62 -18.43
N LEU A 130 -4.20 -4.83 -18.82
CA LEU A 130 -3.59 -5.58 -19.92
C LEU A 130 -3.72 -4.81 -21.24
N LYS A 131 -4.91 -4.28 -21.54
CA LYS A 131 -5.14 -3.45 -22.73
C LYS A 131 -4.27 -2.21 -22.74
N LYS A 132 -4.06 -1.59 -21.58
CA LYS A 132 -3.15 -0.45 -21.44
C LYS A 132 -1.71 -0.85 -21.77
N LEU A 133 -1.19 -1.94 -21.20
CA LEU A 133 0.15 -2.45 -21.49
C LEU A 133 0.32 -2.71 -23.00
N ARG A 134 -0.62 -3.43 -23.61
CA ARG A 134 -0.59 -3.81 -25.02
C ARG A 134 -0.71 -2.64 -25.99
N ARG A 135 -1.32 -1.53 -25.59
CA ARG A 135 -1.36 -0.29 -26.39
C ARG A 135 0.00 0.37 -26.57
N TYR A 136 0.91 0.09 -25.66
CA TYR A 136 2.24 0.71 -25.63
C TYR A 136 3.35 -0.27 -26.00
N THR A 137 3.08 -1.14 -26.98
CA THR A 137 4.10 -1.98 -27.58
C THR A 137 5.19 -1.08 -28.18
N PRO A 138 6.48 -1.33 -27.88
CA PRO A 138 7.57 -0.51 -28.39
C PRO A 138 7.82 -0.80 -29.86
N ASP A 139 8.12 0.24 -30.63
CA ASP A 139 8.52 0.14 -32.05
C ASP A 139 10.00 -0.27 -32.19
N ASP A 140 10.80 -0.08 -31.14
CA ASP A 140 12.24 -0.42 -31.15
C ASP A 140 12.43 -1.93 -30.92
N GLU A 141 13.07 -2.59 -31.90
CA GLU A 141 13.38 -4.03 -31.84
C GLU A 141 14.21 -4.44 -30.60
N LYS A 142 15.03 -3.52 -30.07
CA LYS A 142 15.84 -3.77 -28.87
C LYS A 142 14.99 -3.83 -27.59
N LEU A 143 13.86 -3.16 -27.57
CA LEU A 143 12.94 -3.12 -26.42
C LEU A 143 11.89 -4.24 -26.49
N LEU A 144 11.59 -4.74 -27.68
CA LEU A 144 10.56 -5.73 -27.93
C LEU A 144 10.72 -7.03 -27.09
N PRO A 145 11.92 -7.60 -26.89
CA PRO A 145 12.08 -8.80 -26.04
C PRO A 145 11.69 -8.57 -24.58
N PHE A 146 11.98 -7.38 -24.03
CA PHE A 146 11.57 -7.05 -22.66
C PHE A 146 10.07 -6.93 -22.55
N TYR A 147 9.41 -6.31 -23.53
CA TYR A 147 7.96 -6.22 -23.61
C TYR A 147 7.32 -7.60 -23.72
N LYS A 148 7.75 -8.44 -24.66
CA LYS A 148 7.24 -9.81 -24.86
C LYS A 148 7.34 -10.66 -23.58
N ASN A 149 8.45 -10.58 -22.87
CA ASN A 149 8.66 -11.28 -21.62
C ASN A 149 7.72 -10.77 -20.51
N ALA A 150 7.52 -9.48 -20.42
CA ALA A 150 6.66 -8.86 -19.44
C ALA A 150 5.17 -9.16 -19.68
N ASP A 151 4.72 -9.04 -20.94
CA ASP A 151 3.32 -9.34 -21.32
C ASP A 151 3.01 -10.84 -21.18
N ASN A 152 3.91 -11.72 -21.63
CA ASN A 152 3.78 -13.16 -21.45
C ASN A 152 3.62 -13.53 -19.95
N TYR A 153 4.50 -13.01 -19.11
CA TYR A 153 4.44 -13.28 -17.67
C TYR A 153 3.16 -12.73 -17.04
N LEU A 154 2.81 -11.49 -17.36
CA LEU A 154 1.65 -10.83 -16.75
C LEU A 154 0.33 -11.49 -17.20
N SER A 155 0.17 -11.81 -18.48
CA SER A 155 -0.96 -12.54 -19.02
C SER A 155 -1.13 -13.90 -18.33
N TRP A 156 -0.04 -14.67 -18.19
CA TRP A 156 -0.06 -15.95 -17.48
C TRP A 156 -0.41 -15.78 -15.99
N HIS A 157 0.18 -14.79 -15.32
CA HIS A 157 -0.09 -14.56 -13.91
C HIS A 157 -1.56 -14.18 -13.67
N VAL A 158 -2.12 -13.36 -14.54
CA VAL A 158 -3.55 -12.99 -14.50
C VAL A 158 -4.42 -14.23 -14.65
N GLU A 159 -4.19 -15.05 -15.68
CA GLU A 159 -4.94 -16.29 -15.89
C GLU A 159 -4.89 -17.19 -14.65
N GLN A 160 -3.69 -17.48 -14.13
CA GLN A 160 -3.55 -18.35 -12.95
C GLN A 160 -4.24 -17.77 -11.71
N SER A 161 -4.22 -16.46 -11.57
CA SER A 161 -4.85 -15.77 -10.45
C SER A 161 -6.38 -15.86 -10.51
N PHE A 162 -6.97 -15.71 -11.69
CA PHE A 162 -8.42 -15.86 -11.87
C PHE A 162 -8.86 -17.34 -11.82
N LEU A 163 -8.06 -18.28 -12.32
CA LEU A 163 -8.35 -19.70 -12.16
C LEU A 163 -8.35 -20.08 -10.66
N LYS A 164 -7.41 -19.58 -9.89
CA LYS A 164 -7.38 -19.75 -8.44
C LYS A 164 -8.61 -19.13 -7.77
N LEU A 165 -9.01 -17.91 -8.17
CA LEU A 165 -10.22 -17.25 -7.68
C LEU A 165 -11.48 -18.08 -7.92
N LEU A 166 -11.58 -18.71 -9.10
CA LEU A 166 -12.70 -19.57 -9.47
C LEU A 166 -12.70 -20.93 -8.75
N ASP A 167 -11.51 -21.44 -8.41
CA ASP A 167 -11.38 -22.73 -7.69
C ASP A 167 -11.72 -22.57 -6.22
N GLU A 168 -11.23 -21.51 -5.57
CA GLU A 168 -11.43 -21.22 -4.15
C GLU A 168 -12.76 -20.49 -3.87
N GLY A 169 -13.40 -19.88 -4.88
CA GLY A 169 -14.62 -19.10 -4.73
C GLY A 169 -15.89 -19.94 -4.54
N PRO A 170 -16.98 -19.35 -4.05
CA PRO A 170 -18.24 -20.03 -3.81
C PRO A 170 -18.84 -20.54 -5.13
N ARG A 171 -19.41 -21.75 -5.09
CA ARG A 171 -20.10 -22.36 -6.23
C ARG A 171 -21.61 -22.18 -6.06
N SER A 172 -22.22 -21.47 -7.00
CA SER A 172 -23.67 -21.28 -7.06
C SER A 172 -24.17 -21.48 -8.49
N SER A 173 -25.34 -22.09 -8.64
CA SER A 173 -26.02 -22.25 -9.93
C SER A 173 -26.49 -20.93 -10.50
N ASP A 174 -26.85 -19.97 -9.64
CA ASP A 174 -27.44 -18.69 -10.03
C ASP A 174 -26.42 -17.76 -10.70
N PHE A 175 -25.13 -17.97 -10.41
CA PHE A 175 -24.01 -17.23 -11.00
C PHE A 175 -23.20 -18.05 -12.02
N ALA A 176 -23.83 -19.02 -12.66
CA ALA A 176 -23.17 -19.86 -13.66
C ALA A 176 -22.68 -19.06 -14.88
N LYS A 177 -23.38 -17.99 -15.24
CA LYS A 177 -23.01 -17.10 -16.34
C LYS A 177 -21.74 -16.30 -16.00
N GLU A 178 -21.72 -15.66 -14.86
CA GLU A 178 -20.58 -14.88 -14.36
C GLU A 178 -19.32 -15.75 -14.23
N ARG A 179 -19.49 -16.97 -13.75
CA ARG A 179 -18.42 -17.96 -13.69
C ARG A 179 -17.91 -18.33 -15.09
N SER A 180 -18.82 -18.50 -16.06
CA SER A 180 -18.47 -18.77 -17.47
C SER A 180 -17.69 -17.60 -18.08
N ASP A 181 -18.12 -16.37 -17.84
CA ASP A 181 -17.47 -15.16 -18.35
C ASP A 181 -16.03 -15.01 -17.84
N LEU A 182 -15.81 -15.34 -16.56
CA LEU A 182 -14.47 -15.34 -15.96
C LEU A 182 -13.59 -16.47 -16.55
N LEU A 183 -14.15 -17.65 -16.80
CA LEU A 183 -13.43 -18.74 -17.47
C LEU A 183 -13.12 -18.39 -18.94
N GLU A 184 -14.02 -17.74 -19.64
CA GLU A 184 -13.78 -17.27 -21.01
C GLU A 184 -12.65 -16.25 -21.06
N PHE A 185 -12.57 -15.35 -20.09
CA PHE A 185 -11.45 -14.44 -19.96
C PHE A 185 -10.11 -15.19 -19.78
N CYS A 186 -10.07 -16.19 -18.92
CA CYS A 186 -8.85 -17.02 -18.75
C CYS A 186 -8.47 -17.72 -20.05
N LYS A 187 -9.44 -18.29 -20.78
CA LYS A 187 -9.19 -18.94 -22.07
C LYS A 187 -8.72 -17.94 -23.13
N ALA A 188 -9.31 -16.74 -23.16
CA ALA A 188 -8.89 -15.67 -24.08
C ALA A 188 -7.44 -15.26 -23.85
N GLU A 189 -7.01 -15.13 -22.60
CA GLU A 189 -5.62 -14.81 -22.27
C GLU A 189 -4.65 -15.93 -22.65
N ASN A 190 -5.06 -17.19 -22.50
CA ASN A 190 -4.25 -18.33 -22.97
C ASN A 190 -4.11 -18.32 -24.49
N SER A 191 -5.24 -18.21 -25.24
CA SER A 191 -5.24 -18.12 -26.71
C SER A 191 -4.40 -16.95 -27.22
N TYR A 192 -4.49 -15.80 -26.55
CA TYR A 192 -3.66 -14.64 -26.89
C TYR A 192 -2.17 -14.94 -26.80
N ARG A 193 -1.70 -15.65 -25.77
CA ARG A 193 -0.28 -16.01 -25.65
C ARG A 193 0.18 -17.00 -26.73
N ASP A 194 -0.73 -17.89 -27.15
CA ASP A 194 -0.46 -18.82 -28.25
C ASP A 194 -0.40 -18.10 -29.60
N GLU A 195 -1.31 -17.16 -29.88
CA GLU A 195 -1.30 -16.32 -31.08
C GLU A 195 -0.02 -15.43 -31.17
N GLN A 196 0.48 -14.96 -30.03
CA GLN A 196 1.71 -14.18 -29.97
C GLN A 196 2.99 -15.03 -30.02
N GLU A 197 2.86 -16.36 -30.09
CA GLU A 197 3.97 -17.32 -30.10
C GLU A 197 4.96 -17.09 -28.93
N TYR A 198 4.44 -16.72 -27.75
CA TYR A 198 5.29 -16.46 -26.59
C TYR A 198 5.96 -17.69 -26.04
N ASN A 199 5.37 -18.86 -26.24
CA ASN A 199 5.87 -20.12 -25.73
C ASN A 199 6.11 -21.11 -26.89
N SER A 200 7.23 -21.82 -26.87
CA SER A 200 7.49 -22.89 -27.83
C SER A 200 6.63 -24.11 -27.57
N GLN A 201 6.35 -24.88 -28.59
CA GLN A 201 5.56 -26.13 -28.53
C GLN A 201 6.06 -27.04 -27.40
N SER A 202 7.37 -27.26 -27.31
CA SER A 202 7.98 -28.07 -26.28
C SER A 202 7.81 -27.54 -24.85
N THR A 203 7.51 -26.24 -24.70
CA THR A 203 7.20 -25.61 -23.41
C THR A 203 5.74 -25.79 -23.05
N LEU A 204 4.85 -25.77 -24.03
CA LEU A 204 3.40 -25.95 -23.84
C LEU A 204 3.04 -27.40 -23.48
N GLU A 205 3.78 -28.37 -23.98
CA GLU A 205 3.56 -29.81 -23.73
C GLU A 205 3.90 -30.24 -22.29
N ASP A 206 4.71 -29.46 -21.56
CA ASP A 206 5.15 -29.76 -20.20
C ASP A 206 4.80 -28.62 -19.22
N ALA A 207 3.86 -28.88 -18.33
CA ALA A 207 3.41 -27.92 -17.30
C ALA A 207 4.55 -27.47 -16.38
N ASN A 208 5.57 -28.31 -16.15
CA ASN A 208 6.72 -27.93 -15.32
C ASN A 208 7.63 -26.94 -16.07
N ARG A 209 7.79 -27.12 -17.38
CA ARG A 209 8.59 -26.20 -18.21
C ARG A 209 7.96 -24.82 -18.27
N ILE A 210 6.64 -24.74 -18.48
CA ILE A 210 5.90 -23.48 -18.42
C ILE A 210 6.09 -22.80 -17.06
N THR A 211 5.86 -23.51 -15.98
CA THR A 211 5.99 -22.99 -14.63
C THR A 211 7.41 -22.49 -14.34
N ASN A 212 8.43 -23.24 -14.75
CA ASN A 212 9.82 -22.85 -14.56
C ASN A 212 10.17 -21.61 -15.41
N LYS A 213 9.69 -21.53 -16.64
CA LYS A 213 9.85 -20.36 -17.49
C LYS A 213 9.22 -19.11 -16.83
N MET A 214 7.99 -19.22 -16.35
CA MET A 214 7.29 -18.10 -15.70
C MET A 214 7.96 -17.66 -14.40
N ARG A 215 8.50 -18.60 -13.62
CA ARG A 215 9.32 -18.27 -12.43
C ARG A 215 10.62 -17.54 -12.80
N LEU A 216 11.24 -17.92 -13.92
CA LEU A 216 12.43 -17.23 -14.43
C LEU A 216 12.06 -15.80 -14.87
N LEU A 217 10.98 -15.61 -15.63
CA LEU A 217 10.49 -14.30 -16.04
C LEU A 217 10.14 -13.43 -14.83
N GLN A 218 9.51 -13.98 -13.81
CA GLN A 218 9.24 -13.31 -12.55
C GLN A 218 10.53 -12.77 -11.92
N ARG A 219 11.57 -13.61 -11.81
CA ARG A 219 12.86 -13.17 -11.26
C ARG A 219 13.52 -12.08 -12.10
N LEU A 220 13.41 -12.16 -13.44
CA LEU A 220 13.93 -11.13 -14.34
C LEU A 220 13.21 -9.79 -14.17
N ILE A 221 11.89 -9.84 -13.96
CA ILE A 221 11.07 -8.65 -13.71
C ILE A 221 11.39 -8.05 -12.33
N GLU A 222 11.52 -8.89 -11.32
CA GLU A 222 11.80 -8.45 -9.94
C GLU A 222 13.24 -7.95 -9.75
N HIS A 223 14.17 -8.44 -10.58
CA HIS A 223 15.58 -8.08 -10.47
C HIS A 223 15.81 -6.57 -10.73
N GLY A 224 16.36 -5.91 -9.74
CA GLY A 224 16.65 -4.47 -9.79
C GLY A 224 15.44 -3.56 -9.50
N VAL A 225 14.25 -4.14 -9.29
CA VAL A 225 13.02 -3.41 -8.98
C VAL A 225 12.59 -3.62 -7.54
N VAL A 226 12.76 -4.83 -7.03
CA VAL A 226 12.31 -5.21 -5.68
C VAL A 226 13.40 -4.99 -4.66
N LEU A 227 13.15 -4.08 -3.74
CA LEU A 227 13.97 -3.88 -2.55
C LEU A 227 13.22 -4.32 -1.30
N ASN A 228 13.86 -5.10 -0.46
CA ASN A 228 13.31 -5.45 0.85
C ASN A 228 13.30 -4.22 1.74
N ARG A 229 12.10 -3.73 2.05
CA ARG A 229 11.91 -2.57 2.92
C ARG A 229 11.72 -3.04 4.37
N THR A 230 12.55 -2.52 5.26
CA THR A 230 12.31 -2.59 6.70
C THR A 230 11.87 -1.22 7.20
N THR A 231 10.68 -1.16 7.79
CA THR A 231 10.16 0.06 8.43
C THR A 231 10.53 0.03 9.91
N ARG A 232 11.27 1.03 10.36
CA ARG A 232 11.57 1.22 11.79
C ARG A 232 10.86 2.47 12.29
N HIS A 233 10.05 2.30 13.33
CA HIS A 233 9.50 3.44 14.07
C HIS A 233 10.63 4.12 14.83
N LEU A 234 10.98 5.31 14.39
CA LEU A 234 11.88 6.18 15.14
C LEU A 234 11.12 6.64 16.38
N ASN A 235 11.85 6.85 17.45
CA ASN A 235 11.29 7.40 18.69
C ASN A 235 10.54 6.42 19.63
N SER A 236 10.49 5.11 19.35
CA SER A 236 9.90 4.16 20.28
C SER A 236 10.67 4.10 21.61
N TYR A 237 12.02 4.14 21.52
CA TYR A 237 12.88 4.22 22.70
C TYR A 237 12.70 5.58 23.42
N LEU A 238 12.69 6.67 22.68
CA LEU A 238 12.48 8.01 23.23
C LEU A 238 11.11 8.12 23.93
N LYS A 239 10.06 7.51 23.37
CA LYS A 239 8.75 7.47 24.02
C LYS A 239 8.79 6.74 25.37
N ARG A 240 9.54 5.63 25.45
CA ARG A 240 9.73 4.90 26.71
C ARG A 240 10.50 5.74 27.74
N MET A 241 11.55 6.42 27.32
CA MET A 241 12.34 7.30 28.18
C MET A 241 11.48 8.45 28.72
N VAL A 242 10.73 9.15 27.85
CA VAL A 242 9.81 10.22 28.28
C VAL A 242 8.77 9.70 29.27
N LYS A 243 8.18 8.55 29.00
CA LYS A 243 7.21 7.93 29.92
C LYS A 243 7.87 7.60 31.28
N GLY A 244 9.08 7.10 31.27
CA GLY A 244 9.85 6.79 32.49
C GLY A 244 10.19 8.03 33.31
N THR A 245 10.74 9.07 32.68
CA THR A 245 11.10 10.32 33.36
C THR A 245 9.89 11.06 33.93
N VAL A 246 8.80 11.16 33.16
CA VAL A 246 7.55 11.77 33.65
C VAL A 246 7.02 11.00 34.86
N THR A 247 7.04 9.66 34.80
CA THR A 247 6.60 8.84 35.91
C THR A 247 7.50 9.05 37.14
N ALA A 248 8.82 9.13 36.98
CA ALA A 248 9.75 9.35 38.07
C ALA A 248 9.53 10.71 38.74
N VAL A 249 9.38 11.78 37.96
CA VAL A 249 9.10 13.13 38.48
C VAL A 249 7.78 13.20 39.25
N ILE A 250 6.71 12.63 38.69
CA ILE A 250 5.41 12.58 39.36
C ILE A 250 5.50 11.77 40.67
N MET A 251 6.24 10.64 40.66
CA MET A 251 6.42 9.83 41.85
C MET A 251 7.23 10.56 42.95
N ALA A 252 8.25 11.28 42.54
CA ALA A 252 9.04 12.10 43.49
C ALA A 252 8.16 13.18 44.15
N PHE A 253 7.31 13.85 43.31
CA PHE A 253 6.37 14.84 43.81
C PHE A 253 5.33 14.23 44.77
N VAL A 254 4.71 13.12 44.36
CA VAL A 254 3.73 12.41 45.23
C VAL A 254 4.39 11.97 46.54
N MET A 255 5.64 11.48 46.51
CA MET A 255 6.35 11.08 47.70
C MET A 255 6.62 12.23 48.64
N LEU A 256 6.99 13.41 48.13
CA LEU A 256 7.15 14.62 48.93
C LEU A 256 5.84 15.05 49.59
N VAL A 257 4.72 14.99 48.87
CA VAL A 257 3.39 15.29 49.43
C VAL A 257 3.01 14.30 50.52
N VAL A 258 3.27 13.01 50.34
CA VAL A 258 3.00 11.96 51.30
C VAL A 258 3.87 12.14 52.55
N LEU A 259 5.15 12.43 52.39
CA LEU A 259 6.07 12.70 53.55
C LEU A 259 5.62 13.90 54.35
N ASN A 260 5.21 14.98 53.67
CA ASN A 260 4.72 16.18 54.33
C ASN A 260 3.36 15.94 55.06
N ALA A 261 2.47 15.19 54.40
CA ALA A 261 1.22 14.79 55.05
C ALA A 261 1.48 13.92 56.32
N ARG A 262 2.44 12.98 56.24
CA ARG A 262 2.78 12.13 57.35
C ARG A 262 3.36 12.90 58.55
N SER A 263 4.09 14.00 58.31
CA SER A 263 4.64 14.84 59.37
C SER A 263 3.55 15.53 60.20
N ASN A 264 2.35 15.74 59.61
CA ASN A 264 1.21 16.40 60.26
C ASN A 264 0.23 15.45 60.93
N PHE A 265 0.35 14.12 60.67
CA PHE A 265 -0.51 13.09 61.24
C PHE A 265 0.34 12.09 62.03
N THR A 266 0.22 12.10 63.34
CA THR A 266 1.00 11.23 64.25
C THR A 266 0.51 9.76 64.23
N GLU A 267 -0.69 9.49 63.77
CA GLU A 267 -1.27 8.13 63.68
C GLU A 267 -1.89 7.87 62.30
N VAL A 268 -1.87 6.57 61.91
CA VAL A 268 -2.51 6.13 60.65
C VAL A 268 -4.04 6.14 60.82
N THR A 269 -4.66 7.21 60.41
CA THR A 269 -6.13 7.38 60.47
C THR A 269 -6.78 7.05 59.12
N ALA A 270 -8.07 6.70 59.15
CA ALA A 270 -8.88 6.45 57.95
C ALA A 270 -8.82 7.63 56.97
N THR A 271 -8.73 8.85 57.49
CA THR A 271 -8.57 10.09 56.71
C THR A 271 -7.28 10.10 55.91
N LEU A 272 -6.15 9.65 56.48
CA LEU A 272 -4.88 9.56 55.79
C LEU A 272 -4.94 8.57 54.59
N ILE A 273 -5.60 7.40 54.82
CA ILE A 273 -5.78 6.40 53.77
C ILE A 273 -6.62 6.96 52.61
N LEU A 274 -7.69 7.67 52.91
CA LEU A 274 -8.55 8.29 51.89
C LEU A 274 -7.79 9.37 51.10
N ILE A 275 -7.03 10.23 51.77
CA ILE A 275 -6.18 11.23 51.11
C ILE A 275 -5.15 10.57 50.18
N LEU A 276 -4.48 9.52 50.62
CA LEU A 276 -3.55 8.75 49.82
C LEU A 276 -4.22 8.13 48.57
N GLY A 277 -5.41 7.58 48.73
CA GLY A 277 -6.21 7.03 47.64
C GLY A 277 -6.53 8.08 46.58
N VAL A 278 -6.97 9.27 46.99
CA VAL A 278 -7.24 10.41 46.06
C VAL A 278 -5.96 10.85 45.35
N ILE A 279 -4.85 10.98 46.08
CA ILE A 279 -3.54 11.38 45.49
C ILE A 279 -3.09 10.36 44.43
N TYR A 280 -3.25 9.05 44.69
CA TYR A 280 -2.94 7.99 43.75
C TYR A 280 -3.85 8.01 42.53
N GLY A 281 -5.14 8.26 42.70
CA GLY A 281 -6.10 8.39 41.59
C GLY A 281 -5.77 9.59 40.69
N LEU A 282 -5.53 10.75 41.27
CA LEU A 282 -5.11 11.96 40.53
C LEU A 282 -3.78 11.75 39.78
N ARG A 283 -2.81 11.10 40.43
CA ARG A 283 -1.54 10.75 39.80
C ARG A 283 -1.72 10.00 38.47
N GLU A 284 -2.60 9.00 38.43
CA GLU A 284 -2.76 8.17 37.23
C GLU A 284 -3.37 8.98 36.07
N ILE A 285 -4.31 9.88 36.37
CA ILE A 285 -4.91 10.77 35.38
C ILE A 285 -3.86 11.75 34.83
N PHE A 286 -3.15 12.44 35.71
CA PHE A 286 -2.16 13.45 35.29
C PHE A 286 -0.96 12.86 34.55
N LYS A 287 -0.54 11.64 34.90
CA LYS A 287 0.56 10.95 34.25
C LYS A 287 0.35 10.78 32.76
N GLU A 288 -0.86 10.38 32.32
CA GLU A 288 -1.15 10.19 30.91
C GLU A 288 -1.22 11.49 30.14
N ASP A 289 -1.84 12.51 30.70
CA ASP A 289 -1.98 13.81 30.07
C ASP A 289 -0.64 14.55 29.95
N ILE A 290 0.13 14.59 31.01
CA ILE A 290 1.47 15.19 30.99
C ILE A 290 2.37 14.44 29.99
N THR A 291 2.35 13.12 29.98
CA THR A 291 3.12 12.32 29.02
C THR A 291 2.70 12.64 27.59
N ARG A 292 1.41 12.82 27.33
CA ARG A 292 0.88 13.14 26.00
C ARG A 292 1.30 14.55 25.53
N VAL A 293 1.25 15.52 26.42
CA VAL A 293 1.66 16.91 26.13
C VAL A 293 3.16 16.99 25.85
N ILE A 294 3.99 16.43 26.75
CA ILE A 294 5.44 16.42 26.58
C ILE A 294 5.83 15.64 25.31
N TRP A 295 5.18 14.51 25.03
CA TRP A 295 5.45 13.73 23.84
C TRP A 295 5.15 14.53 22.56
N ARG A 296 4.02 15.23 22.49
CA ARG A 296 3.69 16.09 21.34
C ARG A 296 4.74 17.20 21.13
N ALA A 297 5.20 17.81 22.20
CA ALA A 297 6.22 18.85 22.13
C ALA A 297 7.56 18.31 21.60
N ILE A 298 8.00 17.12 22.08
CA ILE A 298 9.29 16.53 21.70
C ILE A 298 9.27 16.00 20.25
N VAL A 299 8.14 15.45 19.78
CA VAL A 299 8.02 14.85 18.43
C VAL A 299 7.73 15.89 17.37
N ARG A 300 7.37 17.12 17.74
CA ARG A 300 7.11 18.21 16.80
C ARG A 300 8.34 18.44 15.91
N GLY A 301 8.16 18.23 14.58
CA GLY A 301 9.22 18.39 13.59
C GLY A 301 10.19 17.20 13.45
N ARG A 302 9.99 16.09 14.17
CA ARG A 302 10.83 14.90 14.02
C ARG A 302 10.20 13.86 13.09
N PRO A 303 11.01 13.14 12.27
CA PRO A 303 10.49 12.09 11.39
C PRO A 303 9.92 10.94 12.22
N LYS A 304 8.74 10.47 11.80
CA LYS A 304 7.97 9.40 12.47
C LYS A 304 8.49 8.01 12.12
N TRP A 305 8.97 7.83 10.88
CA TRP A 305 9.45 6.56 10.33
C TRP A 305 10.82 6.70 9.67
N ARG A 306 11.57 5.62 9.70
CA ARG A 306 12.80 5.44 8.93
C ARG A 306 12.64 4.20 8.05
N PHE A 307 12.76 4.40 6.75
CA PHE A 307 12.78 3.31 5.80
C PHE A 307 14.22 2.91 5.53
N GLN A 308 14.49 1.63 5.62
CA GLN A 308 15.79 1.05 5.27
C GLN A 308 15.54 0.03 4.17
N PHE A 309 16.12 0.27 3.02
CA PHE A 309 16.06 -0.63 1.88
C PHE A 309 17.30 -1.52 1.90
N LYS A 310 17.07 -2.82 1.71
CA LYS A 310 18.15 -3.80 1.54
C LYS A 310 17.93 -4.49 0.21
N ASN A 311 19.01 -4.65 -0.52
CA ASN A 311 19.08 -5.46 -1.72
C ASN A 311 19.15 -6.94 -1.35
#